data_d4434e21166441e1ddcc425c7a29533e
#
_entry.id   d4434e21166441e1ddcc425c7a29533e
#
_cell.length_a   1.000
_cell.length_b   1.000
_cell.length_c   1.000
_cell.angle_alpha   90.00
_cell.angle_beta   90.00
_cell.angle_gamma   90.00
#
_symmetry.space_group_name_H-M   'P 1'
#
loop_
_entity.id
_entity.type
_entity.pdbx_description
1 polymer ?
#
loop_
_entity_poly.entity_id
_entity_poly.type
_entity_poly.pdbx_seq_one_letter_code
_entity_poly.pdbx_strand_id
1 'polypeptide(L)'
;MARRLSRWLHTLSTGGVTLAALIVFVIFTATVLPSQAAQADAATGGAPSPDTSLIYTPQELYAMAEAYGATGRAAYIHARFTFDLVWPVIYLAFLVTAISWLSRQVFEPERAWAQLNLIPVIGVGLDYLENITAAWVMGRYPARTPIIDVLAPMFTFLKWVFVGGSFVVLLIVLGLALRRFVARRVQQ
;
A
#
# COMPACT_ATOMS: atom_id res chain seq x y z
N MET A 1 -17.99 9.04 -11.55
CA MET A 1 -17.84 8.35 -10.24
C MET A 1 -16.54 8.78 -9.54
N ALA A 2 -15.37 8.65 -10.15
CA ALA A 2 -14.07 9.01 -9.56
C ALA A 2 -13.99 10.45 -8.99
N ARG A 3 -14.45 11.47 -9.74
CA ARG A 3 -14.50 12.87 -9.27
C ARG A 3 -15.38 13.08 -8.01
N ARG A 4 -16.45 12.29 -7.86
CA ARG A 4 -17.30 12.37 -6.65
C ARG A 4 -16.58 11.79 -5.44
N LEU A 5 -15.94 10.62 -5.61
CA LEU A 5 -15.15 9.98 -4.57
C LEU A 5 -13.99 10.89 -4.14
N SER A 6 -13.19 11.40 -5.09
CA SER A 6 -12.09 12.30 -4.79
C SER A 6 -12.54 13.53 -3.99
N ARG A 7 -13.63 14.20 -4.41
CA ARG A 7 -14.21 15.35 -3.68
C ARG A 7 -14.64 14.99 -2.27
N TRP A 8 -15.31 13.86 -2.09
CA TRP A 8 -15.73 13.38 -0.77
C TRP A 8 -14.50 13.13 0.13
N LEU A 9 -13.47 12.48 -0.37
CA LEU A 9 -12.20 12.29 0.35
C LEU A 9 -11.56 13.63 0.74
N HIS A 10 -11.59 14.62 -0.15
CA HIS A 10 -11.12 15.98 0.18
C HIS A 10 -11.91 16.62 1.32
N THR A 11 -13.22 16.44 1.41
CA THR A 11 -14.01 17.02 2.51
C THR A 11 -13.69 16.41 3.86
N LEU A 12 -13.37 15.12 3.90
CA LEU A 12 -13.00 14.41 5.13
C LEU A 12 -11.55 14.72 5.58
N SER A 13 -10.68 15.12 4.67
CA SER A 13 -9.25 15.28 4.93
C SER A 13 -8.94 16.66 5.50
N THR A 14 -9.08 16.85 6.81
CA THR A 14 -8.64 18.04 7.54
C THR A 14 -7.20 17.88 8.04
N GLY A 15 -6.55 18.97 8.47
CA GLY A 15 -5.20 18.90 9.07
C GLY A 15 -5.15 18.00 10.31
N GLY A 16 -6.19 18.05 11.15
CA GLY A 16 -6.29 17.20 12.34
C GLY A 16 -6.44 15.72 11.99
N VAL A 17 -7.31 15.38 11.02
CA VAL A 17 -7.48 14.00 10.54
C VAL A 17 -6.18 13.48 9.91
N THR A 18 -5.50 14.31 9.12
CA THR A 18 -4.21 13.95 8.52
C THR A 18 -3.15 13.67 9.58
N LEU A 19 -3.06 14.52 10.61
CA LEU A 19 -2.12 14.32 11.71
C LEU A 19 -2.42 13.04 12.48
N ALA A 20 -3.69 12.77 12.80
CA ALA A 20 -4.08 11.54 13.46
C ALA A 20 -3.72 10.29 12.62
N ALA A 21 -4.01 10.31 11.32
CA ALA A 21 -3.65 9.23 10.41
C ALA A 21 -2.13 9.04 10.31
N LEU A 22 -1.35 10.13 10.28
CA LEU A 22 0.12 10.07 10.31
C LEU A 22 0.62 9.42 11.60
N ILE A 23 0.09 9.81 12.76
CA ILE A 23 0.49 9.24 14.06
C ILE A 23 0.22 7.73 14.07
N VAL A 24 -0.98 7.29 13.65
CA VAL A 24 -1.33 5.87 13.57
C VAL A 24 -0.39 5.14 12.60
N PHE A 25 -0.13 5.71 11.43
CA PHE A 25 0.79 5.14 10.43
C PHE A 25 2.20 4.97 11.01
N VAL A 26 2.75 6.01 11.66
CA VAL A 26 4.09 5.97 12.25
C VAL A 26 4.18 4.95 13.37
N ILE A 27 3.21 4.94 14.29
CA ILE A 27 3.19 3.95 15.39
C ILE A 27 3.13 2.53 14.83
N PHE A 28 2.24 2.28 13.88
CA PHE A 28 2.09 0.94 13.30
C PHE A 28 3.34 0.48 12.56
N THR A 29 3.94 1.37 11.76
CA THR A 29 5.19 1.10 11.04
C THR A 29 6.37 0.84 12.00
N ALA A 30 6.44 1.57 13.12
CA ALA A 30 7.55 1.45 14.05
C ALA A 30 7.41 0.24 15.02
N THR A 31 6.19 -0.21 15.31
CA THR A 31 5.96 -1.23 16.34
C THR A 31 5.40 -2.53 15.79
N VAL A 32 4.36 -2.47 14.97
CA VAL A 32 3.65 -3.67 14.50
C VAL A 32 4.34 -4.29 13.29
N LEU A 33 4.74 -3.48 12.31
CA LEU A 33 5.35 -3.97 11.08
C LEU A 33 6.64 -4.78 11.31
N PRO A 34 7.61 -4.34 12.17
CA PRO A 34 8.81 -5.14 12.47
C PRO A 34 8.49 -6.47 13.16
N SER A 35 7.49 -6.46 14.07
CA SER A 35 7.04 -7.68 14.74
C SER A 35 6.44 -8.69 13.75
N GLN A 36 5.63 -8.24 12.81
CA GLN A 36 5.04 -9.08 11.77
C GLN A 36 6.12 -9.61 10.80
N ALA A 37 7.09 -8.77 10.42
CA ALA A 37 8.22 -9.21 9.60
C ALA A 37 9.02 -10.33 10.29
N ALA A 38 9.35 -10.17 11.57
CA ALA A 38 10.07 -11.18 12.34
C ALA A 38 9.27 -12.50 12.47
N GLN A 39 7.94 -12.43 12.64
CA GLN A 39 7.09 -13.61 12.68
C GLN A 39 7.04 -14.32 11.33
N ALA A 40 6.96 -13.56 10.22
CA ALA A 40 7.00 -14.10 8.87
C ALA A 40 8.33 -14.81 8.59
N ASP A 41 9.46 -14.17 8.92
CA ASP A 41 10.80 -14.78 8.78
C ASP A 41 10.95 -16.06 9.58
N ALA A 42 10.49 -16.07 10.83
CA ALA A 42 10.51 -17.27 11.67
C ALA A 42 9.66 -18.41 11.10
N ALA A 43 8.51 -18.09 10.49
CA ALA A 43 7.60 -19.08 9.92
C ALA A 43 8.09 -19.64 8.57
N THR A 44 8.85 -18.84 7.80
CA THR A 44 9.32 -19.19 6.45
C THR A 44 10.80 -19.59 6.39
N GLY A 45 11.48 -19.56 7.54
CA GLY A 45 12.91 -19.83 7.61
C GLY A 45 13.78 -18.79 6.89
N GLY A 46 13.30 -17.55 6.76
CA GLY A 46 13.99 -16.47 6.05
C GLY A 46 13.93 -16.58 4.51
N ALA A 47 13.07 -17.44 3.97
CA ALA A 47 12.87 -17.52 2.53
C ALA A 47 12.23 -16.23 1.99
N PRO A 48 12.53 -15.84 0.72
CA PRO A 48 11.94 -14.67 0.09
C PRO A 48 10.43 -14.66 0.15
N SER A 49 9.83 -13.46 0.22
CA SER A 49 8.37 -13.30 0.25
C SER A 49 7.87 -12.55 -0.99
N PRO A 50 6.72 -12.95 -1.57
CA PRO A 50 6.07 -12.20 -2.63
C PRO A 50 5.90 -10.72 -2.29
N ASP A 51 5.49 -10.40 -1.05
CA ASP A 51 5.23 -9.02 -0.61
C ASP A 51 6.42 -8.09 -0.63
N THR A 52 7.62 -8.62 -0.39
CA THR A 52 8.86 -7.85 -0.36
C THR A 52 9.61 -7.91 -1.69
N SER A 53 9.16 -8.73 -2.61
CA SER A 53 9.73 -8.87 -3.94
C SER A 53 9.04 -7.92 -4.92
N LEU A 54 9.79 -6.94 -5.47
CA LEU A 54 9.21 -6.01 -6.45
C LEU A 54 8.82 -6.72 -7.76
N ILE A 55 9.64 -7.67 -8.19
CA ILE A 55 9.46 -8.46 -9.42
C ILE A 55 9.82 -9.90 -9.11
N TYR A 56 8.94 -10.81 -9.45
CA TYR A 56 9.16 -12.25 -9.41
C TYR A 56 8.33 -12.96 -10.48
N THR A 57 8.69 -14.19 -10.79
CA THR A 57 8.02 -15.03 -11.79
C THR A 57 7.08 -16.03 -11.12
N PRO A 58 6.12 -16.65 -11.87
CA PRO A 58 5.33 -17.75 -11.35
C PRO A 58 6.20 -18.90 -10.80
N GLN A 59 7.33 -19.21 -11.45
CA GLN A 59 8.25 -20.26 -11.02
C GLN A 59 8.86 -19.94 -9.65
N GLU A 60 9.26 -18.70 -9.43
CA GLU A 60 9.79 -18.23 -8.14
C GLU A 60 8.71 -18.26 -7.06
N LEU A 61 7.43 -17.96 -7.39
CA LEU A 61 6.32 -18.07 -6.44
C LEU A 61 6.13 -19.52 -5.96
N TYR A 62 6.24 -20.50 -6.86
CA TYR A 62 6.18 -21.91 -6.47
C TYR A 62 7.43 -22.36 -5.70
N ALA A 63 8.62 -21.83 -6.03
CA ALA A 63 9.84 -22.09 -5.25
C ALA A 63 9.70 -21.54 -3.80
N MET A 64 9.12 -20.34 -3.64
CA MET A 64 8.78 -19.80 -2.32
C MET A 64 7.79 -20.71 -1.58
N ALA A 65 6.73 -21.18 -2.27
CA ALA A 65 5.76 -22.10 -1.69
C ALA A 65 6.38 -23.42 -1.23
N GLU A 66 7.34 -23.94 -1.96
CA GLU A 66 8.12 -25.12 -1.58
C GLU A 66 8.99 -24.86 -0.35
N ALA A 67 9.75 -23.77 -0.38
CA ALA A 67 10.67 -23.38 0.71
C ALA A 67 9.93 -23.16 2.04
N TYR A 68 8.71 -22.61 2.00
CA TYR A 68 7.89 -22.39 3.19
C TYR A 68 7.44 -23.67 3.88
N GLY A 69 7.39 -24.81 3.17
CA GLY A 69 6.79 -26.03 3.71
C GLY A 69 5.30 -25.83 4.06
N ALA A 70 4.67 -26.83 4.60
CA ALA A 70 3.22 -26.77 4.90
C ALA A 70 2.91 -25.71 6.00
N THR A 71 3.73 -25.65 7.03
CA THR A 71 3.55 -24.75 8.18
C THR A 71 3.76 -23.28 7.76
N GLY A 72 4.83 -22.98 7.01
CA GLY A 72 5.11 -21.62 6.55
C GLY A 72 4.06 -21.11 5.57
N ARG A 73 3.54 -21.98 4.65
CA ARG A 73 2.42 -21.59 3.79
C ARG A 73 1.14 -21.27 4.57
N ALA A 74 0.83 -22.08 5.60
CA ALA A 74 -0.33 -21.80 6.46
C ALA A 74 -0.17 -20.47 7.21
N ALA A 75 1.01 -20.18 7.75
CA ALA A 75 1.31 -18.91 8.40
C ALA A 75 1.22 -17.73 7.42
N TYR A 76 1.77 -17.89 6.21
CA TYR A 76 1.67 -16.88 5.14
C TYR A 76 0.20 -16.56 4.82
N ILE A 77 -0.62 -17.57 4.55
CA ILE A 77 -2.04 -17.41 4.23
C ILE A 77 -2.77 -16.72 5.41
N HIS A 78 -2.50 -17.14 6.63
CA HIS A 78 -3.09 -16.51 7.81
C HIS A 78 -2.76 -15.01 7.89
N ALA A 79 -1.52 -14.62 7.64
CA ALA A 79 -1.10 -13.23 7.64
C ALA A 79 -1.87 -12.40 6.58
N ARG A 80 -2.10 -12.96 5.36
CA ARG A 80 -2.86 -12.27 4.29
C ARG A 80 -4.29 -11.93 4.70
N PHE A 81 -4.93 -12.77 5.50
CA PHE A 81 -6.33 -12.60 5.92
C PHE A 81 -6.49 -12.07 7.36
N THR A 82 -5.40 -11.60 7.97
CA THR A 82 -5.40 -10.94 9.29
C THR A 82 -4.66 -9.61 9.24
N PHE A 83 -3.34 -9.63 9.29
CA PHE A 83 -2.51 -8.44 9.27
C PHE A 83 -2.69 -7.60 8.00
N ASP A 84 -2.68 -8.23 6.84
CA ASP A 84 -2.78 -7.55 5.55
C ASP A 84 -4.21 -7.13 5.15
N LEU A 85 -5.19 -7.38 6.00
CA LEU A 85 -6.47 -6.66 5.92
C LEU A 85 -6.38 -5.27 6.57
N VAL A 86 -5.54 -5.13 7.59
CA VAL A 86 -5.44 -3.90 8.41
C VAL A 86 -4.38 -2.94 7.85
N TRP A 87 -3.20 -3.45 7.53
CA TRP A 87 -2.08 -2.63 7.08
C TRP A 87 -2.40 -1.75 5.87
N PRO A 88 -3.03 -2.26 4.78
CA PRO A 88 -3.42 -1.44 3.64
C PRO A 88 -4.39 -0.30 4.00
N VAL A 89 -5.28 -0.49 4.96
CA VAL A 89 -6.21 0.55 5.41
C VAL A 89 -5.44 1.67 6.15
N ILE A 90 -4.43 1.32 6.94
CA ILE A 90 -3.64 2.28 7.70
C ILE A 90 -2.85 3.21 6.77
N TYR A 91 -2.08 2.65 5.82
CA TYR A 91 -1.34 3.51 4.91
C TYR A 91 -2.27 4.24 3.91
N LEU A 92 -3.42 3.65 3.54
CA LEU A 92 -4.43 4.33 2.75
C LEU A 92 -4.96 5.57 3.46
N ALA A 93 -5.36 5.44 4.72
CA ALA A 93 -5.89 6.55 5.52
C ALA A 93 -4.88 7.70 5.57
N PHE A 94 -3.61 7.40 5.83
CA PHE A 94 -2.55 8.40 5.83
C PHE A 94 -2.36 9.04 4.45
N LEU A 95 -2.13 8.25 3.40
CA LEU A 95 -1.81 8.77 2.07
C LEU A 95 -2.97 9.57 1.48
N VAL A 96 -4.20 9.07 1.58
CA VAL A 96 -5.38 9.78 1.06
C VAL A 96 -5.58 11.10 1.78
N THR A 97 -5.52 11.10 3.12
CA THR A 97 -5.76 12.33 3.88
C THR A 97 -4.65 13.35 3.69
N ALA A 98 -3.39 12.92 3.66
CA ALA A 98 -2.24 13.79 3.46
C ALA A 98 -2.22 14.40 2.05
N ILE A 99 -2.39 13.58 1.01
CA ILE A 99 -2.45 14.07 -0.38
C ILE A 99 -3.65 15.00 -0.57
N SER A 100 -4.83 14.64 -0.05
CA SER A 100 -6.04 15.47 -0.17
C SER A 100 -5.87 16.82 0.54
N TRP A 101 -5.37 16.82 1.78
CA TRP A 101 -5.21 18.04 2.57
C TRP A 101 -4.17 18.98 1.98
N LEU A 102 -3.01 18.44 1.58
CA LEU A 102 -1.94 19.23 0.97
C LEU A 102 -2.31 19.74 -0.43
N SER A 103 -2.96 18.91 -1.25
CA SER A 103 -3.40 19.30 -2.60
C SER A 103 -4.32 20.52 -2.58
N ARG A 104 -5.23 20.66 -1.59
CA ARG A 104 -6.07 21.85 -1.44
C ARG A 104 -5.30 23.14 -1.15
N GLN A 105 -4.11 23.04 -0.61
CA GLN A 105 -3.27 24.21 -0.35
C GLN A 105 -2.48 24.64 -1.59
N VAL A 106 -2.36 23.72 -2.58
CA VAL A 106 -1.51 23.91 -3.76
C VAL A 106 -2.31 24.08 -5.04
N PHE A 107 -3.42 23.37 -5.19
CA PHE A 107 -4.18 23.33 -6.44
C PHE A 107 -5.60 23.90 -6.27
N GLU A 108 -6.13 24.43 -7.36
CA GLU A 108 -7.55 24.78 -7.44
C GLU A 108 -8.41 23.50 -7.49
N PRO A 109 -9.59 23.49 -6.84
CA PRO A 109 -10.41 22.28 -6.67
C PRO A 109 -10.90 21.64 -7.98
N GLU A 110 -10.96 22.39 -9.06
CA GLU A 110 -11.51 21.94 -10.36
C GLU A 110 -10.47 21.29 -11.29
N ARG A 111 -9.19 21.35 -10.94
CA ARG A 111 -8.12 20.80 -11.78
C ARG A 111 -8.02 19.28 -11.66
N ALA A 112 -7.53 18.63 -12.72
CA ALA A 112 -7.30 17.18 -12.78
C ALA A 112 -6.42 16.67 -11.62
N TRP A 113 -5.48 17.50 -11.16
CA TRP A 113 -4.59 17.23 -10.01
C TRP A 113 -5.30 16.99 -8.68
N ALA A 114 -6.57 17.44 -8.56
CA ALA A 114 -7.38 17.13 -7.37
C ALA A 114 -7.66 15.63 -7.22
N GLN A 115 -7.50 14.80 -8.25
CA GLN A 115 -7.75 13.37 -8.22
C GLN A 115 -6.54 12.52 -7.83
N LEU A 116 -5.38 13.12 -7.55
CA LEU A 116 -4.17 12.41 -7.10
C LEU A 116 -4.39 11.60 -5.82
N ASN A 117 -5.36 11.98 -5.00
CA ASN A 117 -5.77 11.27 -3.80
C ASN A 117 -6.43 9.91 -4.08
N LEU A 118 -6.71 9.56 -5.33
CA LEU A 118 -7.24 8.25 -5.71
C LEU A 118 -6.14 7.23 -6.02
N ILE A 119 -4.89 7.67 -6.23
CA ILE A 119 -3.76 6.78 -6.53
C ILE A 119 -3.58 5.74 -5.40
N PRO A 120 -3.57 6.12 -4.09
CA PRO A 120 -3.47 5.15 -3.01
C PRO A 120 -4.63 4.16 -2.96
N VAL A 121 -5.84 4.57 -3.37
CA VAL A 121 -7.02 3.69 -3.40
C VAL A 121 -6.83 2.56 -4.40
N ILE A 122 -6.25 2.86 -5.58
CA ILE A 122 -5.90 1.85 -6.58
C ILE A 122 -4.82 0.92 -6.00
N GLY A 123 -3.80 1.48 -5.34
CA GLY A 123 -2.73 0.70 -4.71
C GLY A 123 -3.24 -0.32 -3.71
N VAL A 124 -4.17 0.07 -2.83
CA VAL A 124 -4.81 -0.86 -1.87
C VAL A 124 -5.67 -1.92 -2.55
N GLY A 125 -6.41 -1.55 -3.60
CA GLY A 125 -7.15 -2.54 -4.39
C GLY A 125 -6.23 -3.62 -4.98
N LEU A 126 -5.07 -3.22 -5.49
CA LEU A 126 -4.06 -4.12 -6.03
C LEU A 126 -3.39 -4.97 -4.94
N ASP A 127 -3.16 -4.40 -3.75
CA ASP A 127 -2.64 -5.10 -2.59
C ASP A 127 -3.58 -6.25 -2.16
N TYR A 128 -4.87 -6.00 -2.06
CA TYR A 128 -5.83 -7.05 -1.76
C TYR A 128 -5.92 -8.12 -2.86
N LEU A 129 -5.81 -7.74 -4.13
CA LEU A 129 -5.78 -8.70 -5.25
C LEU A 129 -4.52 -9.57 -5.20
N GLU A 130 -3.36 -8.99 -4.89
CA GLU A 130 -2.13 -9.75 -4.64
C GLU A 130 -2.31 -10.74 -3.50
N ASN A 131 -2.79 -10.27 -2.34
CA ASN A 131 -3.01 -11.10 -1.15
C ASN A 131 -3.89 -12.32 -1.46
N ILE A 132 -4.98 -12.12 -2.20
CA ILE A 132 -5.88 -13.21 -2.61
C ILE A 132 -5.18 -14.17 -3.56
N THR A 133 -4.52 -13.65 -4.60
CA THR A 133 -3.91 -14.50 -5.64
C THR A 133 -2.70 -15.26 -5.13
N ALA A 134 -1.81 -14.62 -4.36
CA ALA A 134 -0.66 -15.27 -3.76
C ALA A 134 -1.09 -16.34 -2.73
N ALA A 135 -2.05 -16.01 -1.83
CA ALA A 135 -2.60 -16.97 -0.88
C ALA A 135 -3.24 -18.18 -1.59
N TRP A 136 -3.91 -17.95 -2.71
CA TRP A 136 -4.50 -19.03 -3.52
C TRP A 136 -3.43 -19.99 -4.05
N VAL A 137 -2.34 -19.47 -4.62
CA VAL A 137 -1.23 -20.30 -5.11
C VAL A 137 -0.59 -21.06 -3.96
N MET A 138 -0.28 -20.38 -2.84
CA MET A 138 0.32 -21.00 -1.65
C MET A 138 -0.56 -22.13 -1.07
N GLY A 139 -1.88 -21.91 -1.03
CA GLY A 139 -2.83 -22.90 -0.48
C GLY A 139 -3.04 -24.12 -1.36
N ARG A 140 -2.82 -23.99 -2.67
CA ARG A 140 -2.99 -25.11 -3.62
C ARG A 140 -1.71 -25.88 -3.90
N TYR A 141 -0.56 -25.36 -3.46
CA TYR A 141 0.73 -26.04 -3.68
C TYR A 141 0.66 -27.51 -3.18
N PRO A 142 1.15 -28.52 -3.95
CA PRO A 142 1.97 -28.42 -5.17
C PRO A 142 1.16 -28.33 -6.49
N ALA A 143 -0.18 -28.29 -6.44
CA ALA A 143 -0.99 -28.15 -7.64
C ALA A 143 -0.76 -26.79 -8.32
N ARG A 144 -0.55 -26.82 -9.65
CA ARG A 144 -0.38 -25.59 -10.43
C ARG A 144 -1.73 -24.88 -10.61
N THR A 145 -1.69 -23.55 -10.64
CA THR A 145 -2.85 -22.68 -10.82
C THR A 145 -2.61 -21.70 -11.97
N PRO A 146 -2.65 -22.20 -13.23
CA PRO A 146 -2.44 -21.36 -14.41
C PRO A 146 -3.33 -20.12 -14.37
N ILE A 147 -2.84 -18.98 -14.86
CA ILE A 147 -3.47 -17.67 -14.82
C ILE A 147 -3.27 -16.99 -13.44
N ILE A 148 -3.70 -17.60 -12.32
CA ILE A 148 -3.60 -16.98 -10.99
C ILE A 148 -2.13 -16.82 -10.60
N ASP A 149 -1.27 -17.77 -10.93
CA ASP A 149 0.17 -17.72 -10.70
C ASP A 149 0.91 -16.63 -11.53
N VAL A 150 0.30 -16.19 -12.65
CA VAL A 150 0.78 -15.04 -13.44
C VAL A 150 0.20 -13.73 -12.90
N LEU A 151 -1.04 -13.75 -12.42
CA LEU A 151 -1.70 -12.56 -11.88
C LEU A 151 -1.06 -12.10 -10.56
N ALA A 152 -0.62 -13.01 -9.71
CA ALA A 152 0.00 -12.67 -8.42
C ALA A 152 1.21 -11.72 -8.59
N PRO A 153 2.29 -12.06 -9.32
CA PRO A 153 3.41 -11.15 -9.52
C PRO A 153 3.04 -9.86 -10.26
N MET A 154 2.05 -9.92 -11.15
CA MET A 154 1.55 -8.71 -11.82
C MET A 154 0.88 -7.75 -10.81
N PHE A 155 0.05 -8.25 -9.91
CA PHE A 155 -0.57 -7.42 -8.89
C PHE A 155 0.46 -6.89 -7.90
N THR A 156 1.46 -7.68 -7.50
CA THR A 156 2.58 -7.23 -6.67
C THR A 156 3.31 -6.05 -7.31
N PHE A 157 3.70 -6.19 -8.57
CA PHE A 157 4.39 -5.11 -9.29
C PHE A 157 3.53 -3.84 -9.37
N LEU A 158 2.27 -3.97 -9.79
CA LEU A 158 1.35 -2.84 -9.88
C LEU A 158 1.07 -2.19 -8.52
N LYS A 159 0.89 -2.99 -7.46
CA LYS A 159 0.78 -2.50 -6.08
C LYS A 159 1.94 -1.57 -5.75
N TRP A 160 3.17 -2.03 -5.94
CA TRP A 160 4.36 -1.24 -5.62
C TRP A 160 4.47 0.05 -6.46
N VAL A 161 4.06 0.01 -7.74
CA VAL A 161 3.99 1.21 -8.60
C VAL A 161 2.99 2.22 -8.03
N PHE A 162 1.79 1.80 -7.65
CA PHE A 162 0.76 2.71 -7.16
C PHE A 162 1.00 3.16 -5.72
N VAL A 163 1.44 2.29 -4.82
CA VAL A 163 1.76 2.65 -3.43
C VAL A 163 3.02 3.53 -3.41
N GLY A 164 4.10 3.12 -4.06
CA GLY A 164 5.32 3.94 -4.18
C GLY A 164 5.07 5.27 -4.89
N GLY A 165 4.29 5.25 -5.98
CA GLY A 165 3.84 6.45 -6.68
C GLY A 165 3.05 7.40 -5.79
N SER A 166 2.24 6.87 -4.86
CA SER A 166 1.51 7.69 -3.87
C SER A 166 2.45 8.43 -2.93
N PHE A 167 3.53 7.80 -2.47
CA PHE A 167 4.55 8.49 -1.65
C PHE A 167 5.29 9.54 -2.46
N VAL A 168 5.61 9.28 -3.73
CA VAL A 168 6.23 10.30 -4.61
C VAL A 168 5.29 11.49 -4.79
N VAL A 169 4.00 11.26 -5.06
CA VAL A 169 2.99 12.33 -5.16
C VAL A 169 2.91 13.12 -3.85
N LEU A 170 2.88 12.43 -2.70
CA LEU A 170 2.87 13.07 -1.38
C LEU A 170 4.08 14.01 -1.20
N LEU A 171 5.28 13.55 -1.53
CA LEU A 171 6.50 14.36 -1.42
C LEU A 171 6.46 15.58 -2.34
N ILE A 172 6.00 15.42 -3.59
CA ILE A 172 5.85 16.53 -4.55
C ILE A 172 4.87 17.57 -4.01
N VAL A 173 3.68 17.15 -3.57
CA VAL A 173 2.64 18.07 -3.09
C VAL A 173 3.07 18.74 -1.79
N LEU A 174 3.77 18.03 -0.91
CA LEU A 174 4.38 18.59 0.31
C LEU A 174 5.40 19.68 -0.03
N GLY A 175 6.32 19.40 -0.95
CA GLY A 175 7.32 20.39 -1.40
C GLY A 175 6.68 21.65 -1.98
N LEU A 176 5.62 21.49 -2.79
CA LEU A 176 4.88 22.63 -3.34
C LEU A 176 4.14 23.42 -2.26
N ALA A 177 3.55 22.74 -1.27
CA ALA A 177 2.89 23.39 -0.14
C ALA A 177 3.87 24.19 0.73
N LEU A 178 5.03 23.62 1.04
CA LEU A 178 6.09 24.30 1.78
C LEU A 178 6.61 25.53 1.01
N ARG A 179 6.86 25.41 -0.29
CA ARG A 179 7.29 26.55 -1.12
C ARG A 179 6.27 27.69 -1.08
N ARG A 180 4.98 27.39 -1.21
CA ARG A 180 3.92 28.40 -1.11
C ARG A 180 3.86 29.05 0.28
N PHE A 181 4.02 28.27 1.34
CA PHE A 181 4.03 28.78 2.69
C PHE A 181 5.18 29.77 2.93
N VAL A 182 6.40 29.42 2.51
CA VAL A 182 7.59 30.29 2.62
C VAL A 182 7.40 31.57 1.80
N ALA A 183 6.94 31.44 0.54
CA ALA A 183 6.71 32.61 -0.34
C ALA A 183 5.72 33.63 0.25
N ARG A 184 4.65 33.15 0.91
CA ARG A 184 3.68 34.03 1.58
C ARG A 184 4.26 34.76 2.79
N ARG A 185 5.19 34.12 3.53
CA ARG A 185 5.84 34.77 4.69
C ARG A 185 6.86 35.83 4.31
N VAL A 186 7.51 35.70 3.15
CA VAL A 186 8.49 36.68 2.64
C VAL A 186 7.81 37.94 2.10
N GLN A 187 6.52 37.88 1.76
CA GLN A 187 5.73 39.02 1.24
C GLN A 187 4.98 39.79 2.32
N GLN A 188 5.05 39.36 3.57
CA GLN A 188 4.50 40.07 4.76
C GLN A 188 5.61 40.78 5.54
#